data_0c48b7c6280ced43cf4b723fa4e18cf9
#
_entry.id   0c48b7c6280ced43cf4b723fa4e18cf9
#
_cell.length_a   1.000
_cell.length_b   1.000
_cell.length_c   1.000
_cell.angle_alpha   90.00
_cell.angle_beta   90.00
_cell.angle_gamma   90.00
#
_symmetry.space_group_name_H-M   'P 1'
#
loop_
_entity.id
_entity.type
_entity.pdbx_description
1 polymer ?
#
loop_
_entity_poly.entity_id
_entity_poly.type
_entity_poly.pdbx_seq_one_letter_code
_entity_poly.pdbx_strand_id
1 'polypeptide(L)'
;MSTKVVYRKDSGKRRPNYALLFLCGALLFGFSLVNLLWPKRTQLELENRKAAPFPAFSVSTLLDGSWQSGFSRWMQDQFAFRDAAVNTQRAADEVLFQKVEEGGILLGKDHWMFTKLFTVDDATKKQLDKNITAVSDFAANHPGKVTFLLAPSASVIYPEALPLGAPMVDENAMLDDIFAKIGQNADVIDLREPFTELKDEYLYFKTDHHWTPNGAYHAYEQFCTLKGLTPFDRTAHEAVTVTDFQGTHYSATRLWNVQNDEITYYPLDSLMTVYKITGEAQYEPDKTENIVNADKFATRDKYAAFLDGNNGYSTIEGSGTGSILVVKDSYANSLIPYLTEN
;
A
#
# COMPACT_ATOMS: atom_id res chain seq x y z
N MET A 1 77.09 13.13 -14.61
CA MET A 1 76.20 14.28 -14.88
C MET A 1 74.92 14.08 -14.03
N SER A 2 74.80 14.87 -12.94
CA SER A 2 73.66 14.80 -12.04
C SER A 2 72.64 15.84 -12.46
N THR A 3 71.49 15.41 -12.91
CA THR A 3 70.40 16.31 -13.34
C THR A 3 69.61 16.71 -12.08
N LYS A 4 69.76 17.96 -11.64
CA LYS A 4 68.98 18.56 -10.58
C LYS A 4 67.56 18.86 -11.09
N VAL A 5 66.56 18.15 -10.63
CA VAL A 5 65.16 18.50 -10.85
C VAL A 5 64.84 19.70 -9.96
N VAL A 6 64.62 20.86 -10.53
CA VAL A 6 64.19 22.09 -9.84
C VAL A 6 62.69 22.09 -9.74
N TYR A 7 62.17 21.79 -8.54
CA TYR A 7 60.75 22.03 -8.23
C TYR A 7 60.49 23.53 -8.16
N ARG A 8 59.80 24.06 -9.16
CA ARG A 8 59.30 25.44 -9.13
C ARG A 8 58.13 25.49 -8.12
N LYS A 9 58.36 26.04 -6.94
CA LYS A 9 57.35 26.31 -5.95
C LYS A 9 56.47 27.44 -6.47
N ASP A 10 55.30 27.07 -7.04
CA ASP A 10 54.36 28.07 -7.52
C ASP A 10 53.63 28.67 -6.31
N SER A 11 54.19 29.81 -5.81
CA SER A 11 53.63 30.58 -4.71
C SER A 11 52.56 31.56 -5.17
N GLY A 12 51.83 31.21 -6.23
CA GLY A 12 50.67 31.96 -6.67
C GLY A 12 49.62 31.96 -5.57
N LYS A 13 49.49 33.04 -4.82
CA LYS A 13 48.31 33.27 -3.98
C LYS A 13 47.08 33.16 -4.85
N ARG A 14 46.39 31.99 -4.81
CA ARG A 14 45.09 31.81 -5.49
C ARG A 14 44.17 32.89 -4.92
N ARG A 15 43.82 33.88 -5.73
CA ARG A 15 42.81 34.87 -5.36
C ARG A 15 41.51 34.12 -5.15
N PRO A 16 40.80 34.34 -4.03
CA PRO A 16 39.52 33.71 -3.80
C PRO A 16 38.57 34.10 -4.96
N ASN A 17 37.84 33.12 -5.49
CA ASN A 17 36.85 33.37 -6.53
C ASN A 17 35.61 33.97 -5.87
N TYR A 18 35.61 35.28 -5.66
CA TYR A 18 34.50 36.01 -5.03
C TYR A 18 33.19 35.83 -5.78
N ALA A 19 33.22 35.68 -7.12
CA ALA A 19 32.03 35.43 -7.92
C ALA A 19 31.39 34.06 -7.56
N LEU A 20 32.22 33.02 -7.37
CA LEU A 20 31.74 31.72 -6.93
C LEU A 20 31.19 31.77 -5.49
N LEU A 21 31.87 32.44 -4.58
CA LEU A 21 31.43 32.63 -3.18
C LEU A 21 30.10 33.39 -3.14
N PHE A 22 29.95 34.45 -3.93
CA PHE A 22 28.71 35.21 -4.03
C PHE A 22 27.58 34.34 -4.62
N LEU A 23 27.85 33.59 -5.67
CA LEU A 23 26.88 32.69 -6.28
C LEU A 23 26.40 31.60 -5.28
N CYS A 24 27.35 30.97 -4.57
CA CYS A 24 27.01 29.98 -3.54
C CYS A 24 26.18 30.62 -2.39
N GLY A 25 26.59 31.81 -1.95
CA GLY A 25 25.84 32.56 -0.93
C GLY A 25 24.45 32.93 -1.40
N ALA A 26 24.30 33.45 -2.61
CA ALA A 26 23.01 33.82 -3.18
C ALA A 26 22.08 32.59 -3.35
N LEU A 27 22.62 31.45 -3.77
CA LEU A 27 21.86 30.19 -3.85
C LEU A 27 21.42 29.71 -2.47
N LEU A 28 22.31 29.68 -1.48
CA LEU A 28 22.01 29.22 -0.14
C LEU A 28 20.97 30.13 0.55
N PHE A 29 21.22 31.45 0.57
CA PHE A 29 20.30 32.39 1.21
C PHE A 29 19.00 32.55 0.45
N GLY A 30 19.06 32.63 -0.90
CA GLY A 30 17.87 32.73 -1.73
C GLY A 30 16.98 31.50 -1.59
N PHE A 31 17.55 30.30 -1.65
CA PHE A 31 16.82 29.08 -1.45
C PHE A 31 16.25 28.94 -0.02
N SER A 32 17.03 29.33 0.99
CA SER A 32 16.55 29.37 2.38
C SER A 32 15.35 30.31 2.55
N LEU A 33 15.37 31.48 1.91
CA LEU A 33 14.28 32.42 1.92
C LEU A 33 13.03 31.85 1.24
N VAL A 34 13.20 31.19 0.07
CA VAL A 34 12.10 30.51 -0.61
C VAL A 34 11.47 29.44 0.29
N ASN A 35 12.29 28.60 0.96
CA ASN A 35 11.81 27.60 1.89
C ASN A 35 11.06 28.19 3.10
N LEU A 36 11.53 29.36 3.61
CA LEU A 36 10.88 30.02 4.72
C LEU A 36 9.48 30.54 4.35
N LEU A 37 9.34 31.05 3.13
CA LEU A 37 8.10 31.64 2.61
C LEU A 37 7.17 30.60 1.96
N TRP A 38 7.67 29.37 1.72
CA TRP A 38 6.89 28.30 1.06
C TRP A 38 5.70 27.89 1.93
N PRO A 39 4.51 27.70 1.33
CA PRO A 39 3.34 27.22 2.05
C PRO A 39 3.61 25.91 2.78
N LYS A 40 3.26 25.84 4.07
CA LYS A 40 3.44 24.60 4.84
C LYS A 40 2.35 23.60 4.49
N ARG A 41 2.74 22.32 4.39
CA ARG A 41 1.85 21.24 4.04
C ARG A 41 1.49 20.41 5.27
N THR A 42 0.25 19.97 5.32
CA THR A 42 -0.23 19.01 6.32
C THR A 42 -0.31 17.59 5.74
N GLN A 43 -0.43 17.52 4.41
CA GLN A 43 -0.54 16.27 3.65
C GLN A 43 0.46 16.27 2.49
N LEU A 44 1.01 15.11 2.19
CA LEU A 44 1.80 14.81 1.01
C LEU A 44 0.94 13.95 0.08
N GLU A 45 0.21 14.61 -0.80
CA GLU A 45 -0.83 13.98 -1.63
C GLU A 45 -0.28 12.82 -2.48
N LEU A 46 0.86 13.02 -3.15
CA LEU A 46 1.44 11.98 -4.01
C LEU A 46 1.95 10.76 -3.24
N GLU A 47 2.21 10.89 -1.95
CA GLU A 47 2.67 9.81 -1.07
C GLU A 47 1.54 9.25 -0.20
N ASN A 48 0.34 9.81 -0.33
CA ASN A 48 -0.85 9.47 0.45
C ASN A 48 -0.56 9.36 1.97
N ARG A 49 0.19 10.34 2.52
CA ARG A 49 0.54 10.38 3.94
C ARG A 49 0.53 11.79 4.53
N LYS A 50 0.34 11.86 5.82
CA LYS A 50 0.49 13.13 6.56
C LYS A 50 1.95 13.58 6.54
N ALA A 51 2.16 14.89 6.39
CA ALA A 51 3.47 15.50 6.57
C ALA A 51 3.91 15.40 8.04
N ALA A 52 5.22 15.22 8.26
CA ALA A 52 5.77 15.19 9.62
C ALA A 52 5.45 16.51 10.34
N PRO A 53 4.95 16.47 11.59
CA PRO A 53 4.71 17.67 12.38
C PRO A 53 6.05 18.31 12.79
N PHE A 54 6.01 19.63 13.07
CA PHE A 54 7.16 20.27 13.69
C PHE A 54 7.39 19.67 15.09
N PRO A 55 8.62 19.21 15.42
CA PRO A 55 8.85 18.51 16.68
C PRO A 55 8.76 19.44 17.89
N ALA A 56 8.14 18.95 18.95
CA ALA A 56 8.12 19.65 20.22
C ALA A 56 9.55 19.71 20.80
N PHE A 57 9.98 20.91 21.20
CA PHE A 57 11.29 21.12 21.79
C PHE A 57 11.27 20.84 23.29
N SER A 58 12.24 20.07 23.76
CA SER A 58 12.59 19.94 25.17
C SER A 58 14.07 19.64 25.32
N VAL A 59 14.64 19.88 26.49
CA VAL A 59 16.04 19.55 26.74
C VAL A 59 16.32 18.06 26.60
N SER A 60 15.40 17.20 27.03
CA SER A 60 15.51 15.75 26.87
C SER A 60 15.54 15.35 25.39
N THR A 61 14.61 15.86 24.56
CA THR A 61 14.56 15.54 23.13
C THR A 61 15.74 16.09 22.35
N LEU A 62 16.38 17.17 22.85
CA LEU A 62 17.61 17.69 22.27
C LEU A 62 18.80 16.77 22.58
N LEU A 63 18.90 16.28 23.82
CA LEU A 63 20.03 15.45 24.27
C LEU A 63 19.96 14.02 23.72
N ASP A 64 18.79 13.44 23.57
CA ASP A 64 18.59 12.09 23.00
C ASP A 64 18.58 12.07 21.47
N GLY A 65 18.62 13.21 20.79
CA GLY A 65 18.63 13.33 19.32
C GLY A 65 17.26 13.20 18.64
N SER A 66 16.19 13.02 19.39
CA SER A 66 14.85 12.86 18.84
C SER A 66 14.31 14.15 18.22
N TRP A 67 14.66 15.32 18.80
CA TRP A 67 14.31 16.62 18.22
C TRP A 67 14.96 16.83 16.86
N GLN A 68 16.25 16.54 16.72
CA GLN A 68 17.01 16.69 15.47
C GLN A 68 16.43 15.76 14.39
N SER A 69 16.13 14.53 14.75
CA SER A 69 15.51 13.56 13.85
C SER A 69 14.11 13.99 13.41
N GLY A 70 13.29 14.51 14.32
CA GLY A 70 11.99 15.08 14.05
C GLY A 70 12.06 16.31 13.14
N PHE A 71 12.98 17.23 13.42
CA PHE A 71 13.20 18.43 12.63
C PHE A 71 13.68 18.08 11.21
N SER A 72 14.59 17.12 11.07
CA SER A 72 15.05 16.67 9.76
C SER A 72 13.89 16.11 8.91
N ARG A 73 13.04 15.27 9.50
CA ARG A 73 11.85 14.75 8.79
C ARG A 73 10.88 15.86 8.40
N TRP A 74 10.60 16.77 9.33
CA TRP A 74 9.75 17.94 9.04
C TRP A 74 10.32 18.77 7.89
N MET A 75 11.62 19.12 7.92
CA MET A 75 12.29 19.88 6.85
C MET A 75 12.19 19.17 5.50
N GLN A 76 12.41 17.86 5.47
CA GLN A 76 12.28 17.05 4.23
C GLN A 76 10.88 17.12 3.65
N ASP A 77 9.84 17.12 4.48
CA ASP A 77 8.46 17.19 4.01
C ASP A 77 8.02 18.60 3.61
N GLN A 78 8.61 19.64 4.21
CA GLN A 78 8.27 21.05 3.94
C GLN A 78 9.16 21.73 2.89
N PHE A 79 10.11 20.99 2.31
CA PHE A 79 11.06 21.53 1.35
C PHE A 79 10.37 22.10 0.10
N ALA A 80 10.76 23.32 -0.31
CA ALA A 80 10.24 23.95 -1.51
C ALA A 80 10.58 23.10 -2.75
N PHE A 81 9.61 22.96 -3.68
CA PHE A 81 9.75 22.14 -4.88
C PHE A 81 10.04 20.65 -4.62
N ARG A 82 9.78 20.15 -3.39
CA ARG A 82 10.05 18.77 -3.00
C ARG A 82 9.54 17.75 -4.02
N ASP A 83 8.29 17.90 -4.45
CA ASP A 83 7.67 16.93 -5.35
C ASP A 83 8.38 16.88 -6.72
N ALA A 84 8.77 18.03 -7.26
CA ALA A 84 9.55 18.09 -8.49
C ALA A 84 10.93 17.45 -8.31
N ALA A 85 11.61 17.72 -7.18
CA ALA A 85 12.91 17.15 -6.88
C ALA A 85 12.84 15.61 -6.75
N VAL A 86 11.86 15.10 -6.00
CA VAL A 86 11.65 13.64 -5.84
C VAL A 86 11.31 13.00 -7.20
N ASN A 87 10.39 13.57 -7.98
CA ASN A 87 10.03 13.03 -9.29
C ASN A 87 11.24 13.03 -10.26
N THR A 88 12.06 14.09 -10.24
CA THR A 88 13.29 14.14 -11.06
C THR A 88 14.29 13.06 -10.63
N GLN A 89 14.47 12.87 -9.34
CA GLN A 89 15.32 11.80 -8.82
C GLN A 89 14.81 10.43 -9.26
N ARG A 90 13.50 10.15 -9.10
CA ARG A 90 12.90 8.88 -9.51
C ARG A 90 13.06 8.60 -11.01
N ALA A 91 12.82 9.62 -11.85
CA ALA A 91 13.04 9.49 -13.27
C ALA A 91 14.52 9.21 -13.60
N ALA A 92 15.47 9.86 -12.92
CA ALA A 92 16.89 9.59 -13.10
C ALA A 92 17.27 8.18 -12.61
N ASP A 93 16.75 7.73 -11.47
CA ASP A 93 17.00 6.41 -10.93
C ASP A 93 16.54 5.31 -11.91
N GLU A 94 15.38 5.48 -12.53
CA GLU A 94 14.86 4.53 -13.50
C GLU A 94 15.61 4.61 -14.85
N VAL A 95 15.72 5.80 -15.44
CA VAL A 95 16.23 5.96 -16.81
C VAL A 95 17.75 5.84 -16.89
N LEU A 96 18.49 6.43 -15.93
CA LEU A 96 19.94 6.47 -15.95
C LEU A 96 20.57 5.28 -15.21
N PHE A 97 19.99 4.88 -14.09
CA PHE A 97 20.53 3.82 -13.24
C PHE A 97 19.80 2.48 -13.39
N GLN A 98 18.72 2.44 -14.17
CA GLN A 98 17.91 1.23 -14.44
C GLN A 98 17.52 0.49 -13.15
N LYS A 99 17.18 1.23 -12.12
CA LYS A 99 16.73 0.65 -10.87
C LYS A 99 15.41 -0.10 -11.09
N VAL A 100 15.35 -1.31 -10.58
CA VAL A 100 14.17 -2.19 -10.60
C VAL A 100 13.48 -2.29 -9.24
N GLU A 101 13.91 -1.47 -8.28
CA GLU A 101 13.33 -1.44 -6.93
C GLU A 101 13.36 -0.02 -6.38
N GLU A 102 12.25 0.41 -5.78
CA GLU A 102 12.15 1.70 -5.12
C GLU A 102 11.12 1.64 -3.97
N GLY A 103 11.55 2.14 -2.79
CA GLY A 103 10.65 2.20 -1.62
C GLY A 103 10.10 0.85 -1.15
N GLY A 104 10.82 -0.26 -1.39
CA GLY A 104 10.36 -1.60 -1.07
C GLY A 104 9.42 -2.20 -2.12
N ILE A 105 9.31 -1.57 -3.30
CA ILE A 105 8.48 -2.01 -4.41
C ILE A 105 9.39 -2.39 -5.58
N LEU A 106 9.14 -3.53 -6.18
CA LEU A 106 9.79 -3.99 -7.39
C LEU A 106 9.04 -3.44 -8.61
N LEU A 107 9.80 -2.90 -9.56
CA LEU A 107 9.29 -2.40 -10.83
C LEU A 107 9.38 -3.53 -11.86
N GLY A 108 8.25 -4.15 -12.13
CA GLY A 108 8.11 -5.27 -13.06
C GLY A 108 7.89 -4.84 -14.49
N LYS A 109 7.60 -5.81 -15.37
CA LYS A 109 7.25 -5.57 -16.77
C LYS A 109 5.85 -4.96 -16.89
N ASP A 110 5.58 -4.29 -17.98
CA ASP A 110 4.25 -3.76 -18.34
C ASP A 110 3.61 -2.90 -17.24
N HIS A 111 4.44 -2.12 -16.55
CA HIS A 111 4.07 -1.23 -15.44
C HIS A 111 3.56 -1.93 -14.16
N TRP A 112 3.78 -3.24 -14.05
CA TRP A 112 3.48 -3.95 -12.80
C TRP A 112 4.41 -3.50 -11.67
N MET A 113 3.83 -3.35 -10.50
CA MET A 113 4.54 -3.05 -9.26
C MET A 113 4.24 -4.15 -8.24
N PHE A 114 5.27 -4.66 -7.56
CA PHE A 114 5.14 -5.75 -6.59
C PHE A 114 5.78 -5.37 -5.27
N THR A 115 5.17 -5.76 -4.17
CA THR A 115 5.82 -5.68 -2.86
C THR A 115 7.06 -6.57 -2.85
N LYS A 116 8.22 -5.99 -2.47
CA LYS A 116 9.47 -6.73 -2.34
C LYS A 116 9.42 -7.64 -1.11
N LEU A 117 9.43 -8.92 -1.32
CA LEU A 117 9.49 -9.93 -0.26
C LEU A 117 10.63 -10.91 -0.54
N PHE A 118 11.86 -10.53 -0.16
CA PHE A 118 13.07 -11.34 -0.39
C PHE A 118 13.43 -12.23 0.80
N THR A 119 13.02 -11.86 1.98
CA THR A 119 13.29 -12.59 3.21
C THR A 119 12.14 -12.44 4.19
N VAL A 120 11.92 -13.48 4.99
CA VAL A 120 11.04 -13.44 6.16
C VAL A 120 11.93 -13.68 7.38
N ASP A 121 12.07 -12.68 8.24
CA ASP A 121 12.88 -12.78 9.45
C ASP A 121 12.22 -13.66 10.53
N ASP A 122 12.99 -14.04 11.54
CA ASP A 122 12.51 -14.96 12.59
C ASP A 122 11.41 -14.34 13.45
N ALA A 123 11.39 -13.01 13.60
CA ALA A 123 10.32 -12.33 14.34
C ALA A 123 9.00 -12.40 13.57
N THR A 124 9.04 -12.18 12.26
CA THR A 124 7.89 -12.31 11.35
C THR A 124 7.39 -13.75 11.30
N LYS A 125 8.29 -14.74 11.15
CA LYS A 125 7.91 -16.17 11.20
C LYS A 125 7.21 -16.53 12.50
N LYS A 126 7.78 -16.13 13.65
CA LYS A 126 7.16 -16.34 14.95
C LYS A 126 5.79 -15.68 15.10
N GLN A 127 5.61 -14.49 14.49
CA GLN A 127 4.30 -13.83 14.51
C GLN A 127 3.30 -14.56 13.61
N LEU A 128 3.74 -15.02 12.43
CA LEU A 128 2.93 -15.83 11.52
C LEU A 128 2.45 -17.12 12.21
N ASP A 129 3.34 -17.86 12.87
CA ASP A 129 2.98 -19.08 13.60
C ASP A 129 1.95 -18.81 14.72
N LYS A 130 2.08 -17.69 15.43
CA LYS A 130 1.06 -17.28 16.43
C LYS A 130 -0.29 -16.97 15.78
N ASN A 131 -0.28 -16.29 14.63
CA ASN A 131 -1.51 -15.95 13.94
C ASN A 131 -2.21 -17.21 13.40
N ILE A 132 -1.45 -18.13 12.80
CA ILE A 132 -1.96 -19.44 12.35
C ILE A 132 -2.59 -20.20 13.51
N THR A 133 -1.86 -20.29 14.65
CA THR A 133 -2.35 -20.96 15.84
C THR A 133 -3.67 -20.34 16.34
N ALA A 134 -3.72 -19.00 16.43
CA ALA A 134 -4.92 -18.31 16.90
C ALA A 134 -6.14 -18.55 16.00
N VAL A 135 -5.96 -18.54 14.67
CA VAL A 135 -7.03 -18.85 13.72
C VAL A 135 -7.45 -20.32 13.80
N SER A 136 -6.48 -21.24 13.88
CA SER A 136 -6.77 -22.69 13.99
C SER A 136 -7.50 -23.02 15.29
N ASP A 137 -7.09 -22.44 16.42
CA ASP A 137 -7.75 -22.62 17.72
C ASP A 137 -9.17 -22.03 17.72
N PHE A 138 -9.35 -20.86 17.11
CA PHE A 138 -10.68 -20.28 16.94
C PHE A 138 -11.58 -21.21 16.13
N ALA A 139 -11.08 -21.74 15.02
CA ALA A 139 -11.83 -22.64 14.16
C ALA A 139 -12.17 -23.96 14.87
N ALA A 140 -11.22 -24.53 15.63
CA ALA A 140 -11.45 -25.74 16.45
C ALA A 140 -12.56 -25.55 17.48
N ASN A 141 -12.70 -24.34 18.05
CA ASN A 141 -13.77 -24.00 18.98
C ASN A 141 -15.12 -23.70 18.30
N HIS A 142 -15.15 -23.59 16.96
CA HIS A 142 -16.35 -23.31 16.16
C HIS A 142 -16.46 -24.26 14.98
N PRO A 143 -16.55 -25.59 15.19
CA PRO A 143 -16.44 -26.60 14.15
C PRO A 143 -17.50 -26.41 13.05
N GLY A 144 -17.06 -26.44 11.80
CA GLY A 144 -17.91 -26.30 10.62
C GLY A 144 -18.49 -24.89 10.37
N LYS A 145 -18.03 -23.88 11.17
CA LYS A 145 -18.54 -22.50 11.06
C LYS A 145 -17.50 -21.49 10.55
N VAL A 146 -16.26 -21.88 10.43
CA VAL A 146 -15.17 -20.98 10.03
C VAL A 146 -14.74 -21.28 8.60
N THR A 147 -14.70 -20.23 7.80
CA THR A 147 -14.09 -20.25 6.47
C THR A 147 -12.91 -19.31 6.47
N PHE A 148 -11.76 -19.80 6.03
CA PHE A 148 -10.52 -19.06 5.92
C PHE A 148 -10.21 -18.82 4.44
N LEU A 149 -10.04 -17.54 4.08
CA LEU A 149 -9.63 -17.10 2.77
C LEU A 149 -8.39 -16.24 2.91
N LEU A 150 -7.33 -16.57 2.20
CA LEU A 150 -6.11 -15.79 2.13
C LEU A 150 -5.79 -15.50 0.66
N ALA A 151 -5.84 -14.21 0.29
CA ALA A 151 -5.51 -13.78 -1.06
C ALA A 151 -4.01 -14.00 -1.34
N PRO A 152 -3.63 -14.69 -2.42
CA PRO A 152 -2.24 -14.73 -2.86
C PRO A 152 -1.79 -13.33 -3.27
N SER A 153 -0.50 -13.04 -3.20
CA SER A 153 -0.01 -11.77 -3.73
C SER A 153 -0.04 -11.75 -5.27
N ALA A 154 -0.04 -10.54 -5.86
CA ALA A 154 0.05 -10.41 -7.32
C ALA A 154 1.28 -11.11 -7.89
N SER A 155 2.40 -11.18 -7.15
CA SER A 155 3.63 -11.86 -7.59
C SER A 155 3.50 -13.37 -7.72
N VAL A 156 2.55 -13.98 -7.02
CA VAL A 156 2.23 -15.43 -7.17
C VAL A 156 1.45 -15.68 -8.46
N ILE A 157 0.53 -14.77 -8.81
CA ILE A 157 -0.35 -14.93 -9.98
C ILE A 157 0.33 -14.47 -11.29
N TYR A 158 1.20 -13.44 -11.21
CA TYR A 158 1.90 -12.85 -12.36
C TYR A 158 3.43 -12.94 -12.22
N PRO A 159 4.01 -14.14 -11.97
CA PRO A 159 5.46 -14.29 -11.76
C PRO A 159 6.29 -13.88 -12.99
N GLU A 160 5.70 -13.97 -14.20
CA GLU A 160 6.34 -13.56 -15.47
C GLU A 160 6.53 -12.04 -15.58
N ALA A 161 5.77 -11.25 -14.82
CA ALA A 161 5.89 -9.80 -14.78
C ALA A 161 6.93 -9.30 -13.78
N LEU A 162 7.46 -10.15 -12.90
CA LEU A 162 8.54 -9.80 -11.97
C LEU A 162 9.83 -9.41 -12.72
N PRO A 163 10.68 -8.58 -12.11
CA PRO A 163 12.03 -8.36 -12.62
C PRO A 163 12.80 -9.68 -12.69
N LEU A 164 13.57 -9.85 -13.77
CA LEU A 164 14.34 -11.06 -14.00
C LEU A 164 15.31 -11.35 -12.83
N GLY A 165 15.19 -12.53 -12.25
CA GLY A 165 16.05 -12.98 -11.15
C GLY A 165 15.73 -12.36 -9.79
N ALA A 166 14.57 -11.71 -9.63
CA ALA A 166 14.13 -11.23 -8.32
C ALA A 166 14.05 -12.40 -7.32
N PRO A 167 14.83 -12.37 -6.21
CA PRO A 167 14.91 -13.50 -5.28
C PRO A 167 13.74 -13.48 -4.28
N MET A 168 12.51 -13.59 -4.81
CA MET A 168 11.31 -13.65 -3.98
C MET A 168 11.33 -14.88 -3.08
N VAL A 169 10.75 -14.77 -1.88
CA VAL A 169 10.47 -15.96 -1.05
C VAL A 169 9.50 -16.88 -1.79
N ASP A 170 9.56 -18.17 -1.48
CA ASP A 170 8.58 -19.13 -1.97
C ASP A 170 7.25 -18.95 -1.21
N GLU A 171 6.44 -18.02 -1.71
CA GLU A 171 5.12 -17.72 -1.14
C GLU A 171 4.14 -18.89 -1.32
N ASN A 172 4.28 -19.69 -2.39
CA ASN A 172 3.46 -20.88 -2.58
C ASN A 172 3.68 -21.90 -1.45
N ALA A 173 4.94 -22.18 -1.10
CA ALA A 173 5.24 -23.07 0.03
C ALA A 173 4.74 -22.50 1.37
N MET A 174 4.77 -21.17 1.55
CA MET A 174 4.20 -20.54 2.75
C MET A 174 2.68 -20.69 2.79
N LEU A 175 1.98 -20.47 1.69
CA LEU A 175 0.53 -20.66 1.58
C LEU A 175 0.13 -22.11 1.81
N ASP A 176 0.87 -23.08 1.27
CA ASP A 176 0.64 -24.52 1.50
C ASP A 176 0.71 -24.86 2.99
N ASP A 177 1.72 -24.37 3.71
CA ASP A 177 1.86 -24.60 5.16
C ASP A 177 0.71 -23.96 5.95
N ILE A 178 0.32 -22.71 5.61
CA ILE A 178 -0.79 -22.02 6.26
C ILE A 178 -2.10 -22.79 6.05
N PHE A 179 -2.41 -23.14 4.80
CA PHE A 179 -3.65 -23.84 4.46
C PHE A 179 -3.69 -25.24 5.06
N ALA A 180 -2.59 -25.97 5.09
CA ALA A 180 -2.51 -27.29 5.72
C ALA A 180 -2.76 -27.23 7.22
N LYS A 181 -2.28 -26.19 7.92
CA LYS A 181 -2.48 -26.04 9.36
C LYS A 181 -3.90 -25.58 9.71
N ILE A 182 -4.42 -24.57 9.02
CA ILE A 182 -5.75 -24.00 9.30
C ILE A 182 -6.86 -24.94 8.81
N GLY A 183 -6.66 -25.60 7.66
CA GLY A 183 -7.63 -26.52 7.05
C GLY A 183 -7.93 -27.77 7.86
N GLN A 184 -7.20 -28.03 8.95
CA GLN A 184 -7.56 -29.08 9.90
C GLN A 184 -8.85 -28.77 10.67
N ASN A 185 -9.19 -27.49 10.81
CA ASN A 185 -10.30 -27.03 11.65
C ASN A 185 -11.28 -26.07 10.93
N ALA A 186 -10.91 -25.55 9.76
CA ALA A 186 -11.70 -24.59 8.98
C ALA A 186 -11.85 -25.04 7.54
N ASP A 187 -12.91 -24.59 6.87
CA ASP A 187 -12.96 -24.60 5.42
C ASP A 187 -11.95 -23.61 4.86
N VAL A 188 -11.16 -23.99 3.86
CA VAL A 188 -10.13 -23.14 3.25
C VAL A 188 -10.48 -22.84 1.80
N ILE A 189 -10.34 -21.58 1.41
CA ILE A 189 -10.44 -21.14 0.02
C ILE A 189 -9.05 -20.77 -0.48
N ASP A 190 -8.49 -21.59 -1.37
CA ASP A 190 -7.24 -21.33 -2.08
C ASP A 190 -7.55 -20.72 -3.44
N LEU A 191 -7.14 -19.49 -3.65
CA LEU A 191 -7.42 -18.74 -4.87
C LEU A 191 -6.33 -18.88 -5.95
N ARG A 192 -5.24 -19.59 -5.70
CA ARG A 192 -4.10 -19.65 -6.63
C ARG A 192 -4.47 -20.24 -7.98
N GLU A 193 -5.14 -21.41 -7.99
CA GLU A 193 -5.55 -22.07 -9.23
C GLU A 193 -6.63 -21.23 -9.96
N PRO A 194 -7.78 -20.85 -9.34
CA PRO A 194 -8.79 -20.04 -10.01
C PRO A 194 -8.24 -18.71 -10.56
N PHE A 195 -7.37 -18.03 -9.82
CA PHE A 195 -6.81 -16.76 -10.25
C PHE A 195 -5.78 -16.93 -11.37
N THR A 196 -5.04 -18.03 -11.40
CA THR A 196 -4.11 -18.34 -12.49
C THR A 196 -4.86 -18.60 -13.80
N GLU A 197 -6.03 -19.28 -13.74
CA GLU A 197 -6.88 -19.51 -14.90
C GLU A 197 -7.49 -18.21 -15.45
N LEU A 198 -7.82 -17.27 -14.57
CA LEU A 198 -8.47 -15.99 -14.89
C LEU A 198 -7.49 -14.80 -14.95
N LYS A 199 -6.19 -15.04 -14.98
CA LYS A 199 -5.18 -13.97 -14.84
C LYS A 199 -5.29 -12.87 -15.91
N ASP A 200 -5.87 -13.15 -17.06
CA ASP A 200 -6.07 -12.16 -18.12
C ASP A 200 -7.25 -11.20 -17.85
N GLU A 201 -8.02 -11.41 -16.79
CA GLU A 201 -9.21 -10.64 -16.42
C GLU A 201 -8.93 -9.43 -15.51
N TYR A 202 -7.71 -8.96 -15.41
CA TYR A 202 -7.33 -7.83 -14.56
C TYR A 202 -7.72 -8.01 -13.09
N LEU A 203 -7.20 -9.07 -12.47
CA LEU A 203 -7.54 -9.44 -11.08
C LEU A 203 -6.85 -8.60 -10.02
N TYR A 204 -5.71 -7.99 -10.32
CA TYR A 204 -4.94 -7.14 -9.40
C TYR A 204 -4.64 -5.78 -10.02
N PHE A 205 -4.60 -4.75 -9.18
CA PHE A 205 -4.10 -3.45 -9.57
C PHE A 205 -2.59 -3.53 -9.83
N LYS A 206 -2.11 -2.78 -10.82
CA LYS A 206 -0.68 -2.68 -11.10
C LYS A 206 0.04 -1.71 -10.16
N THR A 207 -0.66 -0.67 -9.70
CA THR A 207 -0.10 0.40 -8.86
C THR A 207 -0.45 0.28 -7.38
N ASP A 208 -1.16 -0.79 -7.00
CA ASP A 208 -1.59 -1.07 -5.63
C ASP A 208 -1.33 -2.53 -5.25
N HIS A 209 -1.30 -2.81 -3.94
CA HIS A 209 -1.12 -4.19 -3.44
C HIS A 209 -2.41 -5.01 -3.42
N HIS A 210 -3.56 -4.40 -3.58
CA HIS A 210 -4.84 -5.11 -3.55
C HIS A 210 -5.20 -5.76 -4.89
N TRP A 211 -6.10 -6.71 -4.83
CA TRP A 211 -6.86 -7.12 -5.99
C TRP A 211 -7.81 -6.01 -6.47
N THR A 212 -8.29 -6.10 -7.71
CA THR A 212 -9.37 -5.27 -8.22
C THR A 212 -10.72 -5.76 -7.65
N PRO A 213 -11.82 -4.99 -7.77
CA PRO A 213 -13.14 -5.50 -7.47
C PRO A 213 -13.52 -6.73 -8.31
N ASN A 214 -12.92 -6.90 -9.51
CA ASN A 214 -13.09 -8.11 -10.31
C ASN A 214 -12.41 -9.32 -9.63
N GLY A 215 -11.18 -9.17 -9.14
CA GLY A 215 -10.52 -10.22 -8.35
C GLY A 215 -11.31 -10.57 -7.08
N ALA A 216 -11.79 -9.54 -6.37
CA ALA A 216 -12.65 -9.73 -5.20
C ALA A 216 -13.94 -10.48 -5.52
N TYR A 217 -14.56 -10.20 -6.69
CA TYR A 217 -15.74 -10.91 -7.14
C TYR A 217 -15.45 -12.40 -7.38
N HIS A 218 -14.36 -12.75 -8.03
CA HIS A 218 -13.99 -14.17 -8.23
C HIS A 218 -13.67 -14.89 -6.91
N ALA A 219 -13.08 -14.18 -5.93
CA ALA A 219 -12.92 -14.73 -4.58
C ALA A 219 -14.29 -14.99 -3.89
N TYR A 220 -15.25 -14.09 -4.08
CA TYR A 220 -16.62 -14.27 -3.61
C TYR A 220 -17.32 -15.44 -4.31
N GLU A 221 -17.13 -15.66 -5.62
CA GLU A 221 -17.67 -16.83 -6.34
C GLU A 221 -17.13 -18.15 -5.74
N GLN A 222 -15.84 -18.20 -5.37
CA GLN A 222 -15.28 -19.36 -4.67
C GLN A 222 -15.94 -19.58 -3.29
N PHE A 223 -16.20 -18.50 -2.56
CA PHE A 223 -16.94 -18.59 -1.29
C PHE A 223 -18.38 -19.10 -1.53
N CYS A 224 -19.09 -18.58 -2.51
CA CYS A 224 -20.44 -19.06 -2.86
C CYS A 224 -20.43 -20.53 -3.24
N THR A 225 -19.48 -20.97 -4.07
CA THR A 225 -19.32 -22.38 -4.46
C THR A 225 -19.13 -23.26 -3.24
N LEU A 226 -18.23 -22.88 -2.32
CA LEU A 226 -17.98 -23.64 -1.09
C LEU A 226 -19.23 -23.74 -0.20
N LYS A 227 -20.05 -22.68 -0.14
CA LYS A 227 -21.24 -22.62 0.71
C LYS A 227 -22.54 -23.04 0.01
N GLY A 228 -22.48 -23.41 -1.27
CA GLY A 228 -23.69 -23.76 -2.05
C GLY A 228 -24.63 -22.59 -2.26
N LEU A 229 -24.10 -21.37 -2.33
CA LEU A 229 -24.85 -20.14 -2.57
C LEU A 229 -24.82 -19.79 -4.07
N THR A 230 -25.83 -19.04 -4.52
CA THR A 230 -25.83 -18.46 -5.87
C THR A 230 -25.07 -17.12 -5.81
N PRO A 231 -24.01 -16.93 -6.61
CA PRO A 231 -23.32 -15.64 -6.65
C PRO A 231 -24.23 -14.53 -7.18
N PHE A 232 -23.93 -13.29 -6.77
CA PHE A 232 -24.48 -12.06 -7.34
C PHE A 232 -24.28 -12.04 -8.86
N ASP A 233 -25.39 -11.86 -9.59
CA ASP A 233 -25.33 -11.78 -11.05
C ASP A 233 -24.94 -10.38 -11.52
N ARG A 234 -23.62 -10.13 -11.62
CA ARG A 234 -23.10 -8.84 -12.09
C ARG A 234 -23.53 -8.47 -13.51
N THR A 235 -23.99 -9.45 -14.33
CA THR A 235 -24.44 -9.16 -15.71
C THR A 235 -25.80 -8.46 -15.74
N ALA A 236 -26.57 -8.55 -14.67
CA ALA A 236 -27.85 -7.87 -14.51
C ALA A 236 -27.72 -6.43 -14.01
N HIS A 237 -26.50 -5.95 -13.74
CA HIS A 237 -26.22 -4.64 -13.15
C HIS A 237 -25.28 -3.81 -14.01
N GLU A 238 -25.44 -2.49 -13.95
CA GLU A 238 -24.56 -1.56 -14.64
C GLU A 238 -23.27 -1.35 -13.83
N ALA A 239 -22.13 -1.56 -14.46
CA ALA A 239 -20.84 -1.33 -13.86
C ALA A 239 -20.47 0.15 -13.91
N VAL A 240 -19.84 0.65 -12.86
CA VAL A 240 -19.24 2.00 -12.81
C VAL A 240 -17.74 1.87 -12.82
N THR A 241 -17.07 2.60 -13.73
CA THR A 241 -15.60 2.65 -13.83
C THR A 241 -15.09 4.02 -13.38
N VAL A 242 -14.17 4.01 -12.45
CA VAL A 242 -13.44 5.18 -11.95
C VAL A 242 -12.00 5.10 -12.46
N THR A 243 -11.60 6.07 -13.25
CA THR A 243 -10.25 6.15 -13.85
C THR A 243 -9.25 6.84 -12.92
N ASP A 244 -7.98 6.86 -13.33
CA ASP A 244 -6.90 7.58 -12.66
C ASP A 244 -6.66 7.12 -11.21
N PHE A 245 -6.73 5.82 -10.97
CA PHE A 245 -6.34 5.26 -9.69
C PHE A 245 -4.82 5.03 -9.65
N GLN A 246 -4.21 5.51 -8.61
CA GLN A 246 -2.79 5.33 -8.29
C GLN A 246 -2.68 4.88 -6.84
N GLY A 247 -2.39 3.61 -6.63
CA GLY A 247 -2.44 2.97 -5.33
C GLY A 247 -1.20 3.19 -4.45
N THR A 248 -1.05 2.31 -3.49
CA THR A 248 0.00 2.35 -2.46
C THR A 248 1.39 2.10 -3.02
N HIS A 249 1.52 1.23 -4.03
CA HIS A 249 2.80 0.99 -4.70
C HIS A 249 3.27 2.25 -5.45
N TYR A 250 2.35 2.93 -6.16
CA TYR A 250 2.69 4.23 -6.74
C TYR A 250 3.10 5.25 -5.68
N SER A 251 2.38 5.31 -4.56
CA SER A 251 2.70 6.26 -3.49
C SER A 251 4.11 6.06 -2.92
N ALA A 252 4.61 4.83 -2.89
CA ALA A 252 5.96 4.49 -2.46
C ALA A 252 7.02 4.79 -3.54
N THR A 253 6.72 4.47 -4.80
CA THR A 253 7.68 4.62 -5.90
C THR A 253 7.68 5.99 -6.54
N ARG A 254 6.49 6.60 -6.72
CA ARG A 254 6.26 7.83 -7.48
C ARG A 254 6.85 7.74 -8.90
N LEU A 255 6.64 6.59 -9.53
CA LEU A 255 7.14 6.31 -10.87
C LEU A 255 6.64 7.36 -11.87
N TRP A 256 7.54 7.98 -12.63
CA TRP A 256 7.22 9.14 -13.48
C TRP A 256 6.35 8.79 -14.70
N ASN A 257 6.49 7.55 -15.22
CA ASN A 257 5.80 7.03 -16.40
C ASN A 257 4.71 6.03 -16.04
N VAL A 258 4.11 6.13 -14.84
CA VAL A 258 3.11 5.20 -14.37
C VAL A 258 1.91 5.12 -15.33
N GLN A 259 1.44 3.92 -15.56
CA GLN A 259 0.12 3.68 -16.13
C GLN A 259 -0.88 3.58 -14.96
N ASN A 260 -1.86 4.48 -14.95
CA ASN A 260 -2.88 4.49 -13.90
C ASN A 260 -3.78 3.27 -14.03
N ASP A 261 -4.24 2.79 -12.90
CA ASP A 261 -5.26 1.75 -12.80
C ASP A 261 -6.68 2.32 -12.94
N GLU A 262 -7.65 1.42 -13.07
CA GLU A 262 -9.08 1.74 -13.07
C GLU A 262 -9.77 0.87 -12.01
N ILE A 263 -10.79 1.44 -11.36
CA ILE A 263 -11.65 0.73 -10.41
C ILE A 263 -13.01 0.54 -11.07
N THR A 264 -13.32 -0.67 -11.48
CA THR A 264 -14.66 -1.02 -11.99
C THR A 264 -15.41 -1.79 -10.91
N TYR A 265 -16.58 -1.30 -10.50
CA TYR A 265 -17.40 -1.89 -9.44
C TYR A 265 -18.89 -1.83 -9.80
N TYR A 266 -19.69 -2.59 -9.08
CA TYR A 266 -21.14 -2.59 -9.19
C TYR A 266 -21.70 -1.88 -7.96
N PRO A 267 -22.47 -0.77 -8.14
CA PRO A 267 -23.15 -0.11 -7.03
C PRO A 267 -24.17 -1.05 -6.37
N LEU A 268 -24.07 -1.22 -5.07
CA LEU A 268 -24.99 -2.00 -4.24
C LEU A 268 -25.55 -1.09 -3.15
N ASP A 269 -26.87 -1.11 -2.98
CA ASP A 269 -27.60 -0.22 -2.06
C ASP A 269 -27.66 -0.80 -0.64
N SER A 270 -26.50 -1.16 -0.07
CA SER A 270 -26.42 -1.63 1.30
C SER A 270 -25.90 -0.53 2.22
N LEU A 271 -26.52 -0.41 3.39
CA LEU A 271 -26.12 0.55 4.41
C LEU A 271 -25.18 -0.09 5.43
N MET A 272 -24.12 0.63 5.74
CA MET A 272 -23.15 0.28 6.76
C MET A 272 -23.24 1.25 7.92
N THR A 273 -23.41 0.73 9.13
CA THR A 273 -23.25 1.48 10.36
C THR A 273 -21.88 1.21 10.96
N VAL A 274 -21.06 2.25 11.07
CA VAL A 274 -19.74 2.22 11.72
C VAL A 274 -19.91 2.54 13.20
N TYR A 275 -19.17 1.84 14.06
CA TYR A 275 -19.23 2.00 15.52
C TYR A 275 -17.91 2.52 16.08
N LYS A 276 -18.00 3.39 17.07
CA LYS A 276 -16.90 3.70 17.98
C LYS A 276 -16.80 2.63 19.05
N ILE A 277 -15.58 2.15 19.29
CA ILE A 277 -15.27 1.26 20.41
C ILE A 277 -15.01 2.15 21.62
N THR A 278 -15.91 2.12 22.61
CA THR A 278 -15.85 2.98 23.82
C THR A 278 -15.34 2.24 25.05
N GLY A 279 -15.21 0.91 24.97
CA GLY A 279 -14.69 0.06 26.04
C GLY A 279 -14.64 -1.40 25.62
N GLU A 280 -14.32 -2.28 26.55
CA GLU A 280 -14.33 -3.71 26.30
C GLU A 280 -15.76 -4.18 25.98
N ALA A 281 -15.97 -4.69 24.76
CA ALA A 281 -17.28 -5.09 24.22
C ALA A 281 -18.36 -3.98 24.25
N GLN A 282 -17.96 -2.71 24.25
CA GLN A 282 -18.87 -1.56 24.23
C GLN A 282 -18.73 -0.81 22.91
N TYR A 283 -19.85 -0.65 22.20
CA TYR A 283 -19.89 -0.06 20.87
C TYR A 283 -21.02 0.96 20.82
N GLU A 284 -20.73 2.14 20.25
CA GLU A 284 -21.73 3.21 20.01
C GLU A 284 -21.76 3.53 18.53
N PRO A 285 -22.95 3.64 17.88
CA PRO A 285 -23.05 4.08 16.50
C PRO A 285 -22.36 5.43 16.30
N ASP A 286 -21.50 5.54 15.30
CA ASP A 286 -20.81 6.77 14.95
C ASP A 286 -21.41 7.41 13.69
N LYS A 287 -21.57 6.61 12.64
CA LYS A 287 -22.13 7.07 11.36
C LYS A 287 -22.78 5.92 10.63
N THR A 288 -23.73 6.26 9.73
CA THR A 288 -24.33 5.31 8.78
C THR A 288 -24.15 5.90 7.38
N GLU A 289 -23.67 5.11 6.45
CA GLU A 289 -23.40 5.51 5.07
C GLU A 289 -23.49 4.31 4.13
N ASN A 290 -23.47 4.56 2.82
CA ASN A 290 -23.45 3.49 1.84
C ASN A 290 -22.18 2.65 1.99
N ILE A 291 -22.30 1.35 1.72
CA ILE A 291 -21.19 0.39 1.73
C ILE A 291 -20.06 0.78 0.76
N VAL A 292 -20.40 1.52 -0.31
CA VAL A 292 -19.43 2.17 -1.20
C VAL A 292 -19.65 3.68 -1.11
N ASN A 293 -18.71 4.37 -0.50
CA ASN A 293 -18.72 5.84 -0.39
C ASN A 293 -18.13 6.47 -1.66
N ALA A 294 -19.01 6.86 -2.58
CA ALA A 294 -18.62 7.40 -3.89
C ALA A 294 -17.78 8.70 -3.79
N ASP A 295 -17.93 9.50 -2.73
CA ASP A 295 -17.16 10.73 -2.54
C ASP A 295 -15.66 10.47 -2.40
N LYS A 296 -15.27 9.28 -1.92
CA LYS A 296 -13.86 8.88 -1.81
C LYS A 296 -13.18 8.69 -3.16
N PHE A 297 -13.93 8.41 -4.22
CA PHE A 297 -13.36 8.34 -5.57
C PHE A 297 -12.81 9.68 -6.08
N ALA A 298 -13.26 10.79 -5.50
CA ALA A 298 -12.69 12.11 -5.76
C ALA A 298 -11.40 12.39 -4.95
N THR A 299 -11.03 11.53 -4.00
CA THR A 299 -9.82 11.67 -3.17
C THR A 299 -8.64 10.92 -3.78
N ARG A 300 -7.46 11.09 -3.18
CA ARG A 300 -6.24 10.36 -3.57
C ARG A 300 -6.37 8.86 -3.28
N ASP A 301 -6.96 8.51 -2.14
CA ASP A 301 -7.19 7.13 -1.71
C ASP A 301 -8.57 6.64 -2.20
N LYS A 302 -8.66 6.37 -3.50
CA LYS A 302 -9.91 5.93 -4.12
C LYS A 302 -10.38 4.56 -3.63
N TYR A 303 -9.44 3.66 -3.24
CA TYR A 303 -9.80 2.33 -2.73
C TYR A 303 -10.54 2.41 -1.38
N ALA A 304 -10.32 3.48 -0.62
CA ALA A 304 -11.07 3.75 0.61
C ALA A 304 -12.58 4.01 0.39
N ALA A 305 -13.04 4.09 -0.87
CA ALA A 305 -14.47 4.12 -1.18
C ALA A 305 -15.19 2.85 -0.68
N PHE A 306 -14.53 1.71 -0.71
CA PHE A 306 -15.08 0.47 -0.19
C PHE A 306 -15.03 0.48 1.35
N LEU A 307 -16.19 0.34 1.98
CA LEU A 307 -16.41 0.35 3.44
C LEU A 307 -15.93 1.64 4.13
N ASP A 308 -15.78 2.75 3.42
CA ASP A 308 -15.16 3.98 3.92
C ASP A 308 -13.78 3.74 4.55
N GLY A 309 -13.02 2.77 4.02
CA GLY A 309 -11.72 2.33 4.50
C GLY A 309 -11.79 1.22 5.55
N ASN A 310 -10.87 1.27 6.53
CA ASN A 310 -10.77 0.24 7.58
C ASN A 310 -11.38 0.75 8.88
N ASN A 311 -12.54 0.20 9.24
CA ASN A 311 -13.24 0.47 10.49
C ASN A 311 -12.95 -0.63 11.51
N GLY A 312 -12.95 -0.28 12.81
CA GLY A 312 -12.72 -1.25 13.89
C GLY A 312 -13.88 -2.23 14.04
N TYR A 313 -15.11 -1.75 13.89
CA TYR A 313 -16.33 -2.54 13.90
C TYR A 313 -17.41 -1.85 13.07
N SER A 314 -18.11 -2.62 12.25
CA SER A 314 -19.25 -2.13 11.46
C SER A 314 -20.29 -3.24 11.33
N THR A 315 -21.56 -2.87 11.19
CA THR A 315 -22.64 -3.76 10.76
C THR A 315 -23.15 -3.32 9.40
N ILE A 316 -23.51 -4.28 8.57
CA ILE A 316 -24.02 -4.02 7.23
C ILE A 316 -25.33 -4.79 7.09
N GLU A 317 -26.37 -4.11 6.62
CA GLU A 317 -27.65 -4.70 6.28
C GLU A 317 -27.68 -4.90 4.76
N GLY A 318 -27.74 -6.16 4.34
CA GLY A 318 -27.81 -6.55 2.93
C GLY A 318 -29.19 -7.04 2.54
N SER A 319 -29.36 -7.35 1.25
CA SER A 319 -30.58 -7.96 0.69
C SER A 319 -30.70 -9.45 1.01
N GLY A 320 -29.57 -10.10 1.35
CA GLY A 320 -29.50 -11.52 1.69
C GLY A 320 -30.19 -11.87 3.01
N THR A 321 -30.43 -13.17 3.20
CA THR A 321 -31.17 -13.70 4.37
C THR A 321 -30.25 -14.34 5.42
N GLY A 322 -28.97 -14.50 5.10
CA GLY A 322 -27.97 -15.07 5.99
C GLY A 322 -27.37 -14.03 6.96
N SER A 323 -26.48 -14.50 7.81
CA SER A 323 -25.59 -13.61 8.58
C SER A 323 -24.19 -14.18 8.66
N ILE A 324 -23.19 -13.32 8.56
CA ILE A 324 -21.77 -13.67 8.59
C ILE A 324 -21.00 -12.67 9.44
N LEU A 325 -20.07 -13.15 10.26
CA LEU A 325 -19.05 -12.32 10.90
C LEU A 325 -17.79 -12.40 10.05
N VAL A 326 -17.31 -11.26 9.58
CA VAL A 326 -16.08 -11.16 8.81
C VAL A 326 -15.00 -10.47 9.62
N VAL A 327 -13.90 -11.19 9.90
CA VAL A 327 -12.67 -10.63 10.46
C VAL A 327 -11.69 -10.48 9.30
N LYS A 328 -11.23 -9.27 9.03
CA LYS A 328 -10.63 -8.96 7.75
C LYS A 328 -9.46 -7.98 7.83
N ASP A 329 -8.64 -7.98 6.81
CA ASP A 329 -7.79 -6.87 6.41
C ASP A 329 -8.44 -6.04 5.27
N SER A 330 -7.67 -5.14 4.65
CA SER A 330 -8.18 -4.26 3.59
C SER A 330 -8.51 -4.96 2.27
N TYR A 331 -8.00 -6.16 2.04
CA TYR A 331 -8.37 -6.93 0.83
C TYR A 331 -9.87 -7.18 0.76
N ALA A 332 -10.50 -7.52 1.87
CA ALA A 332 -11.92 -7.79 1.89
C ALA A 332 -12.81 -6.54 1.72
N ASN A 333 -12.25 -5.32 1.72
CA ASN A 333 -13.08 -4.12 1.54
C ASN A 333 -13.89 -4.14 0.23
N SER A 334 -13.30 -4.58 -0.87
CA SER A 334 -13.98 -4.71 -2.17
C SER A 334 -14.75 -6.03 -2.34
N LEU A 335 -14.55 -7.02 -1.45
CA LEU A 335 -15.26 -8.29 -1.47
C LEU A 335 -16.59 -8.23 -0.70
N ILE A 336 -16.61 -7.57 0.46
CA ILE A 336 -17.77 -7.53 1.37
C ILE A 336 -19.04 -7.01 0.68
N PRO A 337 -18.99 -6.00 -0.22
CA PRO A 337 -20.21 -5.58 -0.94
C PRO A 337 -20.95 -6.74 -1.58
N TYR A 338 -20.28 -7.70 -2.19
CA TYR A 338 -20.94 -8.86 -2.83
C TYR A 338 -21.57 -9.81 -1.81
N LEU A 339 -21.00 -9.94 -0.61
CA LEU A 339 -21.57 -10.80 0.45
C LEU A 339 -22.94 -10.32 0.92
N THR A 340 -23.27 -9.04 0.74
CA THR A 340 -24.55 -8.46 1.16
C THR A 340 -25.73 -8.99 0.38
N GLU A 341 -25.48 -9.60 -0.77
CA GLU A 341 -26.51 -10.16 -1.64
C GLU A 341 -26.99 -11.57 -1.22
N ASN A 342 -26.25 -12.24 -0.34
CA ASN A 342 -26.58 -13.57 0.16
C ASN A 342 -27.02 -13.58 1.63
#